data_741760e4323157d571c71516dd9eba90
#
_entry.id   741760e4323157d571c71516dd9eba90
#
_cell.length_a   1.000
_cell.length_b   1.000
_cell.length_c   1.000
_cell.angle_alpha   90.00
_cell.angle_beta   90.00
_cell.angle_gamma   90.00
#
_symmetry.space_group_name_H-M   'P 1'
#
loop_
_entity.id
_entity.type
_entity.pdbx_description
1 polymer ?
#
loop_
_entity_poly.entity_id
_entity_poly.type
_entity_poly.pdbx_seq_one_letter_code
_entity_poly.pdbx_strand_id
1 'polypeptide(L)'
;ACSNKEEARKAAEELGYPVIIRAAYALGGLGSGFCDNQDELDRLVEKAFSFSPQVLVEKSLKGWKEIEYEVVRDRYDNCITVCNMENFDPLGIHTGESIVIAPSQTLTNAEYHKLRALAIKIIRHIGIVGECNVQYAFDPKSEDYRVIEVNARLSRSSALASKATGYPLAFVAAKLGIGYGLFELKNSVTKTTSAFFEPALDYVVCKIPRWDLSKFRGVNK
;
A
#
# COMPACT_ATOMS: atom_id res chain seq x y z
N ALA A 1 1.46 -17.70 -12.82
CA ALA A 1 0.52 -17.65 -13.93
C ALA A 1 0.31 -19.07 -14.47
N CYS A 2 -0.93 -19.45 -14.71
CA CYS A 2 -1.33 -20.79 -15.12
C CYS A 2 -2.20 -20.72 -16.37
N SER A 3 -2.00 -21.67 -17.29
CA SER A 3 -2.73 -21.74 -18.55
C SER A 3 -3.75 -22.90 -18.61
N ASN A 4 -3.76 -23.73 -17.57
CA ASN A 4 -4.70 -24.83 -17.42
C ASN A 4 -4.97 -25.16 -15.94
N LYS A 5 -5.94 -26.03 -15.68
CA LYS A 5 -6.40 -26.39 -14.34
C LYS A 5 -5.33 -27.16 -13.53
N GLU A 6 -4.57 -28.02 -14.17
CA GLU A 6 -3.52 -28.81 -13.53
C GLU A 6 -2.39 -27.91 -13.03
N GLU A 7 -1.96 -26.94 -13.82
CA GLU A 7 -0.98 -25.93 -13.39
C GLU A 7 -1.49 -25.12 -12.20
N ALA A 8 -2.77 -24.74 -12.21
CA ALA A 8 -3.37 -23.99 -11.11
C ALA A 8 -3.43 -24.80 -9.80
N ARG A 9 -3.76 -26.10 -9.88
CA ARG A 9 -3.73 -27.01 -8.72
C ARG A 9 -2.32 -27.13 -8.14
N LYS A 10 -1.35 -27.40 -9.00
CA LYS A 10 0.05 -27.50 -8.58
C LYS A 10 0.56 -26.22 -7.92
N ALA A 11 0.25 -25.07 -8.51
CA ALA A 11 0.61 -23.78 -7.93
C ALA A 11 -0.04 -23.54 -6.56
N ALA A 12 -1.30 -23.93 -6.40
CA ALA A 12 -2.01 -23.80 -5.12
C ALA A 12 -1.44 -24.72 -4.04
N GLU A 13 -1.05 -25.95 -4.40
CA GLU A 13 -0.38 -26.88 -3.50
C GLU A 13 0.99 -26.35 -3.04
N GLU A 14 1.79 -25.78 -3.96
CA GLU A 14 3.10 -25.17 -3.65
C GLU A 14 2.96 -23.92 -2.75
N LEU A 15 1.94 -23.10 -2.97
CA LEU A 15 1.69 -21.88 -2.17
C LEU A 15 1.06 -22.16 -0.81
N GLY A 16 0.29 -23.24 -0.70
CA GLY A 16 -0.55 -23.57 0.44
C GLY A 16 -1.80 -22.71 0.51
N TYR A 17 -2.94 -23.36 0.85
CA TYR A 17 -4.21 -22.64 1.02
C TYR A 17 -4.23 -21.77 2.28
N PRO A 18 -5.03 -20.68 2.29
CA PRO A 18 -5.87 -20.18 1.20
C PRO A 18 -5.06 -19.50 0.08
N VAL A 19 -5.59 -19.59 -1.16
CA VAL A 19 -5.05 -18.89 -2.33
C VAL A 19 -6.07 -17.93 -2.93
N ILE A 20 -5.58 -16.99 -3.74
CA ILE A 20 -6.42 -16.09 -4.54
C ILE A 20 -6.26 -16.47 -6.00
N ILE A 21 -7.39 -16.56 -6.69
CA ILE A 21 -7.43 -16.74 -8.15
C ILE A 21 -7.81 -15.42 -8.78
N ARG A 22 -7.08 -15.03 -9.82
CA ARG A 22 -7.43 -13.87 -10.67
C ARG A 22 -7.33 -14.25 -12.15
N ALA A 23 -8.39 -13.95 -12.89
CA ALA A 23 -8.33 -14.00 -14.35
C ALA A 23 -7.39 -12.87 -14.84
N ALA A 24 -6.32 -13.20 -15.56
CA ALA A 24 -5.22 -12.28 -15.87
C ALA A 24 -5.66 -11.05 -16.70
N TYR A 25 -6.68 -11.17 -17.52
CA TYR A 25 -7.13 -10.12 -18.44
C TYR A 25 -8.57 -9.67 -18.20
N ALA A 26 -9.20 -10.10 -17.09
CA ALA A 26 -10.56 -9.69 -16.76
C ALA A 26 -10.58 -8.36 -16.02
N LEU A 27 -11.56 -7.51 -16.34
CA LEU A 27 -11.81 -6.25 -15.65
C LEU A 27 -12.85 -6.45 -14.55
N GLY A 28 -12.76 -5.62 -13.48
CA GLY A 28 -13.77 -5.60 -12.43
C GLY A 28 -13.85 -6.85 -11.56
N GLY A 29 -12.78 -7.64 -11.48
CA GLY A 29 -12.71 -8.81 -10.60
C GLY A 29 -13.49 -10.04 -11.10
N LEU A 30 -13.96 -10.02 -12.34
CA LEU A 30 -14.65 -11.17 -12.94
C LEU A 30 -13.73 -12.39 -12.96
N GLY A 31 -14.21 -13.55 -12.47
CA GLY A 31 -13.42 -14.76 -12.37
C GLY A 31 -12.33 -14.73 -11.30
N SER A 32 -12.41 -13.79 -10.34
CA SER A 32 -11.49 -13.69 -9.22
C SER A 32 -12.17 -14.06 -7.91
N GLY A 33 -11.40 -14.59 -6.95
CA GLY A 33 -11.91 -14.93 -5.63
C GLY A 33 -10.90 -15.68 -4.77
N PHE A 34 -11.29 -15.93 -3.52
CA PHE A 34 -10.52 -16.74 -2.58
C PHE A 34 -10.91 -18.21 -2.69
N CYS A 35 -9.94 -19.08 -2.46
CA CYS A 35 -10.12 -20.53 -2.38
C CYS A 35 -9.44 -21.02 -1.10
N ASP A 36 -10.23 -21.62 -0.19
CA ASP A 36 -9.73 -22.20 1.04
C ASP A 36 -9.32 -23.68 0.86
N ASN A 37 -9.71 -24.29 -0.25
CA ASN A 37 -9.45 -25.70 -0.56
C ASN A 37 -9.47 -25.95 -2.08
N GLN A 38 -9.13 -27.20 -2.47
CA GLN A 38 -9.03 -27.60 -3.87
C GLN A 38 -10.38 -27.57 -4.59
N ASP A 39 -11.48 -27.92 -3.94
CA ASP A 39 -12.81 -27.95 -4.58
C ASP A 39 -13.28 -26.54 -4.94
N GLU A 40 -12.96 -25.55 -4.11
CA GLU A 40 -13.23 -24.15 -4.40
C GLU A 40 -12.32 -23.62 -5.53
N LEU A 41 -11.04 -24.00 -5.49
CA LEU A 41 -10.09 -23.70 -6.55
C LEU A 41 -10.61 -24.19 -7.90
N ASP A 42 -11.01 -25.45 -7.97
CA ASP A 42 -11.47 -26.08 -9.21
C ASP A 42 -12.65 -25.37 -9.85
N ARG A 43 -13.64 -25.01 -9.02
CA ARG A 43 -14.83 -24.27 -9.47
C ARG A 43 -14.48 -22.86 -9.95
N LEU A 44 -13.61 -22.17 -9.20
CA LEU A 44 -13.27 -20.79 -9.54
C LEU A 44 -12.35 -20.71 -10.76
N VAL A 45 -11.39 -21.62 -10.89
CA VAL A 45 -10.47 -21.70 -12.02
C VAL A 45 -11.22 -21.99 -13.31
N GLU A 46 -12.18 -22.91 -13.29
CA GLU A 46 -13.04 -23.21 -14.45
C GLU A 46 -13.80 -21.97 -14.91
N LYS A 47 -14.39 -21.24 -13.96
CA LYS A 47 -15.04 -19.96 -14.24
C LYS A 47 -14.06 -18.91 -14.74
N ALA A 48 -12.86 -18.80 -14.16
CA ALA A 48 -11.85 -17.82 -14.55
C ALA A 48 -11.35 -18.03 -15.98
N PHE A 49 -11.16 -19.29 -16.41
CA PHE A 49 -10.77 -19.61 -17.79
C PHE A 49 -11.87 -19.34 -18.83
N SER A 50 -13.12 -19.16 -18.40
CA SER A 50 -14.16 -18.69 -19.34
C SER A 50 -14.03 -17.20 -19.71
N PHE A 51 -13.27 -16.43 -18.91
CA PHE A 51 -13.04 -14.99 -19.12
C PHE A 51 -11.61 -14.67 -19.61
N SER A 52 -10.66 -15.57 -19.39
CA SER A 52 -9.25 -15.30 -19.67
C SER A 52 -8.52 -16.59 -20.03
N PRO A 53 -7.61 -16.58 -21.03
CA PRO A 53 -6.79 -17.74 -21.34
C PRO A 53 -5.72 -18.04 -20.28
N GLN A 54 -5.53 -17.13 -19.34
CA GLN A 54 -4.53 -17.24 -18.26
C GLN A 54 -5.13 -16.84 -16.93
N VAL A 55 -4.75 -17.57 -15.90
CA VAL A 55 -5.14 -17.34 -14.50
C VAL A 55 -3.91 -17.16 -13.63
N LEU A 56 -3.98 -16.22 -12.69
CA LEU A 56 -2.98 -16.05 -11.65
C LEU A 56 -3.44 -16.78 -10.39
N VAL A 57 -2.56 -17.59 -9.82
CA VAL A 57 -2.73 -18.21 -8.50
C VAL A 57 -1.79 -17.51 -7.55
N GLU A 58 -2.33 -16.87 -6.53
CA GLU A 58 -1.58 -16.03 -5.60
C GLU A 58 -1.80 -16.51 -4.17
N LYS A 59 -0.76 -16.41 -3.34
CA LYS A 59 -0.88 -16.69 -1.91
C LYS A 59 -1.81 -15.66 -1.27
N SER A 60 -2.78 -16.12 -0.51
CA SER A 60 -3.61 -15.21 0.29
C SER A 60 -2.81 -14.67 1.48
N LEU A 61 -2.87 -13.35 1.65
CA LEU A 61 -2.31 -12.65 2.81
C LEU A 61 -3.41 -12.19 3.78
N LYS A 62 -4.54 -12.90 3.80
CA LYS A 62 -5.66 -12.61 4.70
C LYS A 62 -5.19 -12.62 6.15
N GLY A 63 -5.52 -11.55 6.88
CA GLY A 63 -5.11 -11.37 8.27
C GLY A 63 -3.77 -10.67 8.46
N TRP A 64 -3.05 -10.36 7.38
CA TRP A 64 -1.88 -9.50 7.43
C TRP A 64 -2.29 -8.04 7.55
N LYS A 65 -1.43 -7.23 8.16
CA LYS A 65 -1.61 -5.77 8.25
C LYS A 65 -1.20 -5.11 6.94
N GLU A 66 -1.88 -4.05 6.58
CA GLU A 66 -1.44 -3.15 5.52
C GLU A 66 -0.80 -1.91 6.14
N ILE A 67 0.49 -1.72 5.84
CA ILE A 67 1.30 -0.62 6.36
C ILE A 67 1.82 0.20 5.19
N GLU A 68 1.75 1.51 5.31
CA GLU A 68 2.19 2.43 4.27
C GLU A 68 3.21 3.43 4.80
N TYR A 69 4.11 3.82 3.90
CA TYR A 69 5.06 4.91 4.13
C TYR A 69 4.99 5.92 2.99
N GLU A 70 4.79 7.18 3.35
CA GLU A 70 5.00 8.30 2.43
C GLU A 70 6.44 8.77 2.54
N VAL A 71 7.14 8.73 1.41
CA VAL A 71 8.58 8.97 1.33
C VAL A 71 8.85 10.09 0.34
N VAL A 72 9.75 11.00 0.66
CA VAL A 72 10.26 11.99 -0.28
C VAL A 72 11.76 11.83 -0.44
N ARG A 73 12.25 11.98 -1.68
CA ARG A 73 13.66 11.92 -2.01
C ARG A 73 14.01 12.98 -3.06
N ASP A 74 15.09 13.71 -2.82
CA ASP A 74 15.62 14.68 -3.79
C ASP A 74 16.69 14.05 -4.72
N ARG A 75 17.15 14.81 -5.68
CA ARG A 75 18.20 14.39 -6.63
C ARG A 75 19.58 14.20 -6.01
N TYR A 76 19.79 14.71 -4.81
CA TYR A 76 21.04 14.58 -4.06
C TYR A 76 21.06 13.37 -3.10
N ASP A 77 20.05 12.51 -3.22
CA ASP A 77 19.84 11.32 -2.39
C ASP A 77 19.45 11.62 -0.93
N ASN A 78 19.05 12.84 -0.59
CA ASN A 78 18.42 13.09 0.68
C ASN A 78 17.01 12.47 0.67
N CYS A 79 16.73 11.62 1.65
CA CYS A 79 15.51 10.83 1.67
C CYS A 79 14.96 10.75 3.11
N ILE A 80 13.67 11.04 3.27
CA ILE A 80 12.95 10.93 4.55
C ILE A 80 11.62 10.24 4.37
N THR A 81 11.13 9.62 5.45
CA THR A 81 9.74 9.19 5.56
C THR A 81 8.93 10.32 6.22
N VAL A 82 7.91 10.78 5.53
CA VAL A 82 7.08 11.89 6.02
C VAL A 82 5.99 11.40 6.96
N CYS A 83 5.43 10.25 6.65
CA CYS A 83 4.38 9.64 7.46
C CYS A 83 4.38 8.12 7.28
N ASN A 84 4.13 7.43 8.37
CA ASN A 84 3.78 6.02 8.39
C ASN A 84 2.30 5.91 8.75
N MET A 85 1.60 4.97 8.11
CA MET A 85 0.16 4.76 8.29
C MET A 85 -0.15 3.27 8.32
N GLU A 86 -1.24 2.90 8.98
CA GLU A 86 -1.80 1.55 8.91
C GLU A 86 -3.27 1.59 8.53
N ASN A 87 -3.69 0.65 7.70
CA ASN A 87 -5.08 0.42 7.37
C ASN A 87 -5.72 -0.44 8.45
N PHE A 88 -6.86 0.02 8.98
CA PHE A 88 -7.64 -0.73 9.96
C PHE A 88 -8.47 -1.84 9.31
N ASP A 89 -8.94 -1.60 8.11
CA ASP A 89 -9.71 -2.56 7.33
C ASP A 89 -8.80 -3.70 6.81
N PRO A 90 -9.39 -4.87 6.47
CA PRO A 90 -8.63 -6.00 5.95
C PRO A 90 -7.79 -5.66 4.72
N LEU A 91 -6.62 -6.30 4.62
CA LEU A 91 -5.72 -6.18 3.47
C LEU A 91 -6.46 -6.39 2.15
N GLY A 92 -6.25 -5.48 1.20
CA GLY A 92 -6.90 -5.47 -0.12
C GLY A 92 -8.04 -4.47 -0.25
N ILE A 93 -8.46 -3.82 0.85
CA ILE A 93 -9.32 -2.64 0.78
C ILE A 93 -8.45 -1.42 0.54
N HIS A 94 -8.69 -0.72 -0.57
CA HIS A 94 -7.86 0.40 -0.97
C HIS A 94 -7.81 1.49 0.11
N THR A 95 -6.62 2.02 0.42
CA THR A 95 -6.38 3.06 1.44
C THR A 95 -7.31 4.28 1.30
N GLY A 96 -7.70 4.64 0.09
CA GLY A 96 -8.67 5.71 -0.15
C GLY A 96 -10.04 5.44 0.46
N GLU A 97 -10.41 4.19 0.63
CA GLU A 97 -11.74 3.71 1.02
C GLU A 97 -11.77 3.09 2.42
N SER A 98 -10.60 2.78 2.99
CA SER A 98 -10.46 2.20 4.33
C SER A 98 -10.38 3.26 5.44
N ILE A 99 -10.56 2.79 6.68
CA ILE A 99 -10.16 3.54 7.88
C ILE A 99 -8.63 3.45 7.97
N VAL A 100 -7.96 4.60 8.10
CA VAL A 100 -6.50 4.70 8.15
C VAL A 100 -6.07 5.47 9.38
N ILE A 101 -5.06 4.97 10.07
CA ILE A 101 -4.51 5.56 11.28
C ILE A 101 -3.07 6.02 11.00
N ALA A 102 -2.77 7.24 11.39
CA ALA A 102 -1.45 7.86 11.26
C ALA A 102 -1.01 8.49 12.59
N PRO A 103 0.18 8.18 13.12
CA PRO A 103 1.07 7.09 12.71
C PRO A 103 0.49 5.71 13.04
N SER A 104 1.05 4.62 12.48
CA SER A 104 0.63 3.26 12.82
C SER A 104 0.76 3.01 14.33
N GLN A 105 -0.23 2.32 14.91
CA GLN A 105 -0.32 2.11 16.35
C GLN A 105 0.04 0.69 16.79
N THR A 106 0.09 -0.24 15.85
CA THR A 106 0.26 -1.67 16.16
C THR A 106 1.64 -2.24 15.78
N LEU A 107 2.55 -1.40 15.31
CA LEU A 107 3.94 -1.77 15.06
C LEU A 107 4.78 -1.53 16.32
N THR A 108 5.66 -2.46 16.60
CA THR A 108 6.77 -2.23 17.53
C THR A 108 7.78 -1.25 16.92
N ASN A 109 8.64 -0.68 17.75
CA ASN A 109 9.69 0.21 17.27
C ASN A 109 10.65 -0.49 16.27
N ALA A 110 10.95 -1.76 16.50
CA ALA A 110 11.81 -2.55 15.61
C ALA A 110 11.15 -2.75 14.23
N GLU A 111 9.87 -3.13 14.20
CA GLU A 111 9.09 -3.31 12.98
C GLU A 111 8.96 -2.00 12.20
N TYR A 112 8.63 -0.90 12.90
CA TYR A 112 8.57 0.43 12.32
C TYR A 112 9.88 0.78 11.59
N HIS A 113 11.02 0.66 12.28
CA HIS A 113 12.31 1.00 11.68
C HIS A 113 12.74 0.04 10.57
N LYS A 114 12.40 -1.24 10.67
CA LYS A 114 12.62 -2.24 9.61
C LYS A 114 11.90 -1.82 8.32
N LEU A 115 10.60 -1.57 8.39
CA LEU A 115 9.80 -1.19 7.23
C LEU A 115 10.19 0.19 6.68
N ARG A 116 10.51 1.15 7.58
CA ARG A 116 11.04 2.46 7.19
C ARG A 116 12.34 2.35 6.40
N ALA A 117 13.30 1.58 6.88
CA ALA A 117 14.58 1.37 6.19
C ALA A 117 14.39 0.73 4.82
N LEU A 118 13.46 -0.21 4.72
CA LEU A 118 13.07 -0.84 3.45
C LEU A 118 12.44 0.14 2.48
N ALA A 119 11.55 1.01 2.94
CA ALA A 119 10.94 2.05 2.09
C ALA A 119 12.01 2.96 1.49
N ILE A 120 12.94 3.45 2.29
CA ILE A 120 14.07 4.28 1.83
C ILE A 120 14.94 3.51 0.83
N LYS A 121 15.26 2.25 1.12
CA LYS A 121 16.05 1.39 0.22
C LYS A 121 15.38 1.20 -1.13
N ILE A 122 14.07 0.95 -1.15
CA ILE A 122 13.29 0.77 -2.38
C ILE A 122 13.32 2.03 -3.22
N ILE A 123 13.03 3.19 -2.63
CA ILE A 123 12.97 4.46 -3.33
C ILE A 123 14.33 4.84 -3.93
N ARG A 124 15.41 4.61 -3.19
CA ARG A 124 16.79 4.79 -3.68
C ARG A 124 17.12 3.84 -4.82
N HIS A 125 16.75 2.57 -4.70
CA HIS A 125 17.02 1.56 -5.72
C HIS A 125 16.33 1.88 -7.05
N ILE A 126 15.07 2.33 -6.99
CA ILE A 126 14.29 2.73 -8.18
C ILE A 126 14.79 4.08 -8.72
N GLY A 127 15.41 4.92 -7.90
CA GLY A 127 15.94 6.22 -8.30
C GLY A 127 14.86 7.32 -8.39
N ILE A 128 13.74 7.17 -7.65
CA ILE A 128 12.65 8.15 -7.65
C ILE A 128 13.13 9.48 -7.07
N VAL A 129 12.78 10.58 -7.74
CA VAL A 129 12.92 11.95 -7.26
C VAL A 129 11.53 12.55 -7.12
N GLY A 130 11.20 13.02 -5.92
CA GLY A 130 9.86 13.50 -5.58
C GLY A 130 9.25 12.71 -4.44
N GLU A 131 7.95 12.52 -4.50
CA GLU A 131 7.18 11.78 -3.50
C GLU A 131 6.84 10.37 -4.00
N CYS A 132 6.79 9.45 -3.06
CA CYS A 132 6.45 8.06 -3.34
C CYS A 132 5.77 7.41 -2.12
N ASN A 133 4.73 6.64 -2.40
CA ASN A 133 4.08 5.78 -1.41
C ASN A 133 4.56 4.34 -1.56
N VAL A 134 4.91 3.70 -0.45
CA VAL A 134 5.29 2.28 -0.40
C VAL A 134 4.31 1.55 0.51
N GLN A 135 3.65 0.52 -0.03
CA GLN A 135 2.66 -0.29 0.68
C GLN A 135 3.21 -1.68 0.97
N TYR A 136 3.04 -2.11 2.21
CA TYR A 136 3.44 -3.41 2.70
C TYR A 136 2.26 -4.20 3.22
N ALA A 137 2.24 -5.51 2.91
CA ALA A 137 1.58 -6.48 3.75
C ALA A 137 2.58 -6.97 4.79
N PHE A 138 2.20 -6.95 6.06
CA PHE A 138 3.03 -7.34 7.19
C PHE A 138 2.33 -8.39 8.04
N ASP A 139 2.96 -9.55 8.23
CA ASP A 139 2.43 -10.62 9.08
C ASP A 139 2.68 -10.29 10.55
N PRO A 140 1.63 -10.10 11.36
CA PRO A 140 1.79 -9.78 12.77
C PRO A 140 2.35 -10.91 13.63
N LYS A 141 2.47 -12.14 13.08
CA LYS A 141 2.91 -13.33 13.82
C LYS A 141 4.35 -13.71 13.54
N SER A 142 4.79 -13.61 12.29
CA SER A 142 6.13 -14.03 11.86
C SER A 142 7.06 -12.87 11.54
N GLU A 143 6.55 -11.65 11.51
CA GLU A 143 7.24 -10.44 11.02
C GLU A 143 7.68 -10.53 9.54
N ASP A 144 7.14 -11.49 8.80
CA ASP A 144 7.28 -11.54 7.36
C ASP A 144 6.58 -10.36 6.71
N TYR A 145 7.10 -9.91 5.59
CA TYR A 145 6.50 -8.80 4.84
C TYR A 145 6.53 -9.05 3.34
N ARG A 146 5.63 -8.39 2.65
CA ARG A 146 5.63 -8.30 1.18
C ARG A 146 5.45 -6.86 0.79
N VAL A 147 6.20 -6.41 -0.22
CA VAL A 147 5.95 -5.14 -0.89
C VAL A 147 4.77 -5.36 -1.83
N ILE A 148 3.68 -4.68 -1.57
CA ILE A 148 2.45 -4.82 -2.37
C ILE A 148 2.51 -3.89 -3.56
N GLU A 149 2.84 -2.62 -3.31
CA GLU A 149 2.81 -1.60 -4.34
C GLU A 149 3.78 -0.46 -4.01
N VAL A 150 4.33 0.12 -5.07
CA VAL A 150 5.15 1.34 -5.01
C VAL A 150 4.55 2.36 -5.97
N ASN A 151 4.01 3.43 -5.43
CA ASN A 151 3.35 4.48 -6.19
C ASN A 151 4.25 5.72 -6.26
N ALA A 152 4.97 5.91 -7.38
CA ALA A 152 5.87 7.04 -7.61
C ALA A 152 5.08 8.31 -8.01
N ARG A 153 4.10 8.67 -7.22
CA ARG A 153 3.21 9.82 -7.44
C ARG A 153 2.48 10.17 -6.15
N LEU A 154 2.00 11.41 -6.08
CA LEU A 154 1.04 11.81 -5.04
C LEU A 154 -0.24 10.96 -5.14
N SER A 155 -0.79 10.64 -4.00
CA SER A 155 -1.97 9.80 -3.85
C SER A 155 -2.96 10.35 -2.82
N ARG A 156 -4.06 9.63 -2.60
CA ARG A 156 -5.01 9.98 -1.52
C ARG A 156 -4.38 9.85 -0.13
N SER A 157 -3.46 8.92 0.05
CA SER A 157 -2.69 8.76 1.29
C SER A 157 -1.73 9.92 1.52
N SER A 158 -1.13 10.49 0.47
CA SER A 158 -0.28 11.68 0.59
C SER A 158 -1.06 12.90 1.12
N ALA A 159 -2.34 13.02 0.77
CA ALA A 159 -3.19 14.07 1.31
C ALA A 159 -3.47 13.87 2.81
N LEU A 160 -3.70 12.62 3.26
CA LEU A 160 -3.83 12.29 4.67
C LEU A 160 -2.51 12.56 5.41
N ALA A 161 -1.39 12.10 4.90
CA ALA A 161 -0.07 12.34 5.48
C ALA A 161 0.24 13.83 5.64
N SER A 162 -0.09 14.63 4.61
CA SER A 162 0.09 16.09 4.67
C SER A 162 -0.76 16.73 5.77
N LYS A 163 -2.02 16.30 5.93
CA LYS A 163 -2.90 16.79 6.99
C LYS A 163 -2.46 16.35 8.38
N ALA A 164 -2.03 15.08 8.51
CA ALA A 164 -1.60 14.51 9.77
C ALA A 164 -0.32 15.17 10.29
N THR A 165 0.65 15.40 9.42
CA THR A 165 1.99 15.89 9.79
C THR A 165 2.16 17.41 9.65
N GLY A 166 1.28 18.07 8.90
CA GLY A 166 1.48 19.45 8.47
C GLY A 166 2.56 19.63 7.40
N TYR A 167 3.23 18.55 6.99
CA TYR A 167 4.25 18.57 5.94
C TYR A 167 3.59 18.65 4.56
N PRO A 168 3.84 19.69 3.75
CA PRO A 168 3.13 19.93 2.51
C PRO A 168 3.69 19.08 1.36
N LEU A 169 3.38 17.78 1.32
CA LEU A 169 3.94 16.82 0.37
C LEU A 169 3.85 17.28 -1.08
N ALA A 170 2.69 17.79 -1.52
CA ALA A 170 2.50 18.22 -2.89
C ALA A 170 3.40 19.40 -3.26
N PHE A 171 3.56 20.38 -2.37
CA PHE A 171 4.48 21.50 -2.58
C PHE A 171 5.93 21.04 -2.64
N VAL A 172 6.34 20.21 -1.69
CA VAL A 172 7.72 19.70 -1.65
C VAL A 172 8.00 18.85 -2.89
N ALA A 173 7.14 17.91 -3.24
CA ALA A 173 7.30 17.08 -4.44
C ALA A 173 7.43 17.91 -5.72
N ALA A 174 6.61 18.95 -5.88
CA ALA A 174 6.70 19.88 -7.02
C ALA A 174 8.06 20.61 -7.07
N LYS A 175 8.57 21.05 -5.92
CA LYS A 175 9.90 21.69 -5.84
C LYS A 175 11.02 20.72 -6.16
N LEU A 176 10.96 19.48 -5.66
CA LEU A 176 11.92 18.44 -5.98
C LEU A 176 11.94 18.13 -7.49
N GLY A 177 10.74 18.08 -8.10
CA GLY A 177 10.59 17.83 -9.54
C GLY A 177 11.25 18.89 -10.45
N ILE A 178 11.37 20.12 -9.98
CA ILE A 178 12.08 21.19 -10.68
C ILE A 178 13.53 21.39 -10.20
N GLY A 179 14.05 20.43 -9.41
CA GLY A 179 15.47 20.30 -9.10
C GLY A 179 15.93 20.88 -7.77
N TYR A 180 15.03 21.35 -6.89
CA TYR A 180 15.42 21.74 -5.52
C TYR A 180 15.84 20.52 -4.70
N GLY A 181 16.78 20.73 -3.78
CA GLY A 181 17.10 19.79 -2.71
C GLY A 181 16.21 20.01 -1.48
N LEU A 182 15.98 18.95 -0.69
CA LEU A 182 15.21 19.05 0.57
C LEU A 182 15.82 20.06 1.55
N PHE A 183 17.14 20.21 1.54
CA PHE A 183 17.86 21.16 2.40
C PHE A 183 17.68 22.62 1.99
N GLU A 184 17.31 22.88 0.74
CA GLU A 184 17.05 24.22 0.20
C GLU A 184 15.65 24.73 0.52
N LEU A 185 14.73 23.82 0.87
CA LEU A 185 13.35 24.13 1.19
C LEU A 185 13.17 24.32 2.70
N LYS A 186 12.48 25.40 3.06
CA LYS A 186 12.16 25.68 4.47
C LYS A 186 11.01 24.79 4.93
N ASN A 187 11.15 24.17 6.11
CA ASN A 187 10.09 23.41 6.73
C ASN A 187 8.94 24.34 7.13
N SER A 188 7.75 24.09 6.61
CA SER A 188 6.58 24.95 6.84
C SER A 188 5.98 24.80 8.25
N VAL A 189 6.27 23.70 8.94
CA VAL A 189 5.79 23.42 10.31
C VAL A 189 6.68 24.06 11.33
N THR A 190 7.96 23.72 11.31
CA THR A 190 8.94 24.19 12.31
C THR A 190 9.37 25.64 12.10
N LYS A 191 9.30 26.15 10.86
CA LYS A 191 9.76 27.50 10.44
C LYS A 191 11.27 27.72 10.57
N THR A 192 11.99 26.86 11.27
CA THR A 192 13.41 26.97 11.61
C THR A 192 14.29 25.92 10.95
N THR A 193 13.74 24.74 10.63
CA THR A 193 14.47 23.64 9.97
C THR A 193 14.21 23.61 8.46
N SER A 194 14.93 22.74 7.76
CA SER A 194 14.68 22.47 6.34
C SER A 194 13.60 21.41 6.14
N ALA A 195 13.15 21.22 4.89
CA ALA A 195 12.24 20.14 4.52
C ALA A 195 12.88 18.73 4.68
N PHE A 196 14.18 18.66 4.91
CA PHE A 196 14.92 17.43 5.23
C PHE A 196 14.82 17.06 6.73
N PHE A 197 13.77 17.46 7.40
CA PHE A 197 13.47 17.13 8.77
C PHE A 197 12.25 16.23 8.83
N GLU A 198 12.45 14.97 9.24
CA GLU A 198 11.41 13.95 9.31
C GLU A 198 10.38 14.29 10.39
N PRO A 199 9.08 14.36 10.06
CA PRO A 199 8.05 14.66 11.04
C PRO A 199 7.95 13.59 12.12
N ALA A 200 7.65 14.02 13.35
CA ALA A 200 7.30 13.17 14.49
C ALA A 200 5.97 13.67 15.08
N LEU A 201 5.04 12.74 15.31
CA LEU A 201 3.70 13.05 15.83
C LEU A 201 3.57 12.60 17.28
N ASP A 202 3.04 13.45 18.13
CA ASP A 202 2.65 13.18 19.52
C ASP A 202 1.12 13.00 19.68
N TYR A 203 0.42 12.84 18.55
CA TYR A 203 -1.02 12.60 18.48
C TYR A 203 -1.32 11.57 17.38
N VAL A 204 -2.53 11.05 17.39
CA VAL A 204 -3.02 10.08 16.41
C VAL A 204 -4.10 10.73 15.55
N VAL A 205 -3.99 10.54 14.24
CA VAL A 205 -5.01 10.96 13.28
C VAL A 205 -5.70 9.72 12.72
N CYS A 206 -7.03 9.69 12.82
CA CYS A 206 -7.85 8.63 12.23
C CYS A 206 -8.65 9.21 11.06
N LYS A 207 -8.40 8.70 9.87
CA LYS A 207 -9.20 8.99 8.67
C LYS A 207 -10.32 7.97 8.57
N ILE A 208 -11.56 8.41 8.57
CA ILE A 208 -12.74 7.57 8.37
C ILE A 208 -13.42 8.01 7.07
N PRO A 209 -13.65 7.09 6.11
CA PRO A 209 -14.33 7.43 4.86
C PRO A 209 -15.81 7.76 5.12
N ARG A 210 -16.31 8.72 4.38
CA ARG A 210 -17.75 9.05 4.33
C ARG A 210 -18.27 8.79 2.93
N TRP A 211 -19.15 7.82 2.81
CA TRP A 211 -19.73 7.43 1.53
C TRP A 211 -20.93 8.31 1.18
N ASP A 212 -21.02 8.73 -0.08
CA ASP A 212 -22.22 9.35 -0.61
C ASP A 212 -23.23 8.26 -1.01
N LEU A 213 -23.90 7.72 0.01
CA LEU A 213 -24.87 6.64 -0.17
C LEU A 213 -26.09 7.05 -1.01
N SER A 214 -26.30 8.34 -1.25
CA SER A 214 -27.39 8.83 -2.09
C SER A 214 -27.29 8.35 -3.54
N LYS A 215 -26.09 8.06 -4.00
CA LYS A 215 -25.79 7.58 -5.37
C LYS A 215 -25.99 6.07 -5.56
N PHE A 216 -26.16 5.33 -4.48
CA PHE A 216 -26.29 3.87 -4.51
C PHE A 216 -27.73 3.47 -4.21
N ARG A 217 -28.37 2.79 -5.18
CA ARG A 217 -29.72 2.24 -4.99
C ARG A 217 -29.64 0.94 -4.17
N GLY A 218 -30.54 0.78 -3.20
CA GLY A 218 -30.65 -0.45 -2.40
C GLY A 218 -29.65 -0.59 -1.26
N VAL A 219 -28.89 0.45 -0.94
CA VAL A 219 -28.02 0.50 0.24
C VAL A 219 -28.76 1.16 1.40
N ASN A 220 -28.67 0.55 2.59
CA ASN A 220 -29.20 1.17 3.82
C ASN A 220 -28.43 2.47 4.08
N LYS A 221 -29.18 3.54 4.37
CA LYS A 221 -28.63 4.89 4.64
C LYS A 221 -28.42 5.09 6.13
#